data_4f9cb2f798d506d1d6fffcea20e6159b
#
_entry.id   4f9cb2f798d506d1d6fffcea20e6159b
#
_cell.length_a   1.000
_cell.length_b   1.000
_cell.length_c   1.000
_cell.angle_alpha   90.00
_cell.angle_beta   90.00
_cell.angle_gamma   90.00
#
_symmetry.space_group_name_H-M   'P 1'
#
loop_
_entity.id
_entity.type
_entity.pdbx_description
1 polymer ?
#
loop_
_entity_poly.entity_id
_entity_poly.type
_entity_poly.pdbx_seq_one_letter_code
_entity_poly.pdbx_strand_id
1 'polypeptide(L)'
;MTDFSFPRPLKTILWKGIPSLILLCVTIIASCSHNQNHRKGDYKSAAGMIWNTSYHITFDGPAVLADSVMIVLEEVGKSLNVFDSTSLVSRVNRADSLEIDEHFKRVYLMSRKIHEASDGMFDPSISPLIKAWGFGENHTVTADTAAIDSVLRFVGLGKTRLEDDCIIKDDRRTRFNFSAIAKGYGCDRIGEMLKRNGVDNYLVEIGGEIVSEGKAPGGRSWRISIDKPSESNFAAHASGAVMETSGEGVATSGNYRNFRKESGKSFGHTISPVTGRPVATDILSATVVAPTCMEADAAATACMAMGALKGSEMLRSLGYEGMFIKTDSTIWTSEGFRRRLLNKK
;
A
#
# COMPACT_ATOMS: atom_id res chain seq x y z
N MET A 1 -77.63 30.46 0.49
CA MET A 1 -78.51 29.65 -0.31
C MET A 1 -77.87 28.32 -0.37
N THR A 2 -78.41 27.51 0.31
CA THR A 2 -79.00 26.16 0.39
C THR A 2 -77.95 25.15 0.69
N ASP A 3 -77.72 24.69 1.91
CA ASP A 3 -78.59 23.91 2.83
C ASP A 3 -78.84 22.47 2.36
N PHE A 4 -78.69 21.55 3.33
CA PHE A 4 -79.09 20.17 3.49
C PHE A 4 -77.97 19.11 3.42
N SER A 5 -77.83 18.30 4.42
CA SER A 5 -78.31 17.90 5.74
C SER A 5 -77.98 16.40 5.84
N PHE A 6 -77.49 16.00 7.02
CA PHE A 6 -77.32 14.58 7.43
C PHE A 6 -78.65 13.84 7.52
N PRO A 7 -78.61 12.53 7.52
CA PRO A 7 -79.12 11.82 8.68
C PRO A 7 -78.24 10.66 9.20
N ARG A 8 -78.38 10.47 10.51
CA ARG A 8 -77.99 9.36 11.38
C ARG A 8 -79.04 8.24 11.31
N PRO A 9 -78.95 7.20 12.18
CA PRO A 9 -78.05 6.01 12.25
C PRO A 9 -78.92 4.70 12.24
N LEU A 10 -78.31 3.54 12.12
CA LEU A 10 -79.00 2.28 12.45
C LEU A 10 -78.07 1.15 12.92
N LYS A 11 -78.24 0.90 14.23
CA LYS A 11 -78.40 -0.42 14.92
C LYS A 11 -77.23 -1.40 14.89
N THR A 12 -76.66 -1.52 16.08
CA THR A 12 -76.03 -2.70 16.70
C THR A 12 -76.72 -4.00 16.38
N ILE A 13 -75.95 -5.00 15.92
CA ILE A 13 -76.28 -6.41 16.08
C ILE A 13 -75.12 -7.08 16.82
N LEU A 14 -75.39 -7.48 18.05
CA LEU A 14 -74.55 -8.37 18.83
C LEU A 14 -74.54 -9.76 18.19
N TRP A 15 -73.39 -10.29 17.94
CA TRP A 15 -73.22 -11.72 17.74
C TRP A 15 -72.16 -12.24 18.71
N LYS A 16 -72.65 -13.16 19.56
CA LYS A 16 -71.87 -13.86 20.57
C LYS A 16 -71.00 -14.94 19.96
N GLY A 17 -69.76 -14.98 20.32
CA GLY A 17 -69.03 -16.18 20.67
C GLY A 17 -68.53 -17.10 19.55
N ILE A 18 -67.25 -16.93 19.19
CA ILE A 18 -66.40 -18.09 18.80
C ILE A 18 -64.98 -17.71 19.33
N PRO A 19 -64.29 -18.61 20.05
CA PRO A 19 -62.93 -18.30 20.55
C PRO A 19 -61.95 -18.24 19.38
N SER A 20 -61.37 -17.08 19.20
CA SER A 20 -60.34 -16.83 18.20
C SER A 20 -59.08 -17.63 18.52
N LEU A 21 -58.85 -18.64 17.70
CA LEU A 21 -57.54 -19.26 17.57
C LEU A 21 -56.60 -18.20 16.97
N ILE A 22 -55.82 -17.55 17.80
CA ILE A 22 -54.76 -16.64 17.32
C ILE A 22 -53.71 -17.53 16.65
N LEU A 23 -53.81 -17.65 15.34
CA LEU A 23 -52.77 -18.21 14.51
C LEU A 23 -51.59 -17.20 14.49
N LEU A 24 -50.67 -17.35 15.43
CA LEU A 24 -49.43 -16.61 15.49
C LEU A 24 -48.56 -17.10 14.29
N CYS A 25 -48.73 -16.42 13.15
CA CYS A 25 -47.77 -16.54 12.06
C CYS A 25 -46.44 -15.93 12.52
N VAL A 26 -45.67 -16.73 13.22
CA VAL A 26 -44.22 -16.48 13.34
C VAL A 26 -43.63 -16.68 11.97
N THR A 27 -43.53 -15.62 11.21
CA THR A 27 -42.63 -15.56 10.04
C THR A 27 -41.22 -15.68 10.62
N ILE A 28 -40.73 -16.91 10.68
CA ILE A 28 -39.31 -17.19 10.78
C ILE A 28 -38.73 -16.63 9.48
N ILE A 29 -38.25 -15.39 9.54
CA ILE A 29 -37.28 -14.90 8.57
C ILE A 29 -36.05 -15.77 8.82
N ALA A 30 -36.01 -16.90 8.13
CA ALA A 30 -34.77 -17.61 7.95
C ALA A 30 -33.86 -16.62 7.19
N SER A 31 -33.08 -15.85 7.93
CA SER A 31 -31.85 -15.28 7.42
C SER A 31 -31.09 -16.47 6.86
N CYS A 32 -31.18 -16.67 5.55
CA CYS A 32 -30.19 -17.42 4.83
C CYS A 32 -28.86 -16.68 4.98
N SER A 33 -28.26 -16.76 6.17
CA SER A 33 -26.82 -16.69 6.24
C SER A 33 -26.34 -17.84 5.38
N HIS A 34 -25.92 -17.48 4.17
CA HIS A 34 -25.20 -18.36 3.28
C HIS A 34 -23.84 -18.63 3.96
N ASN A 35 -23.91 -19.43 5.01
CA ASN A 35 -22.76 -19.97 5.68
C ASN A 35 -22.22 -21.04 4.72
N GLN A 36 -21.50 -20.59 3.69
CA GLN A 36 -20.66 -21.49 2.92
C GLN A 36 -19.70 -22.07 3.97
N ASN A 37 -19.92 -23.32 4.35
CA ASN A 37 -19.07 -24.05 5.27
C ASN A 37 -17.65 -24.08 4.70
N HIS A 38 -16.89 -23.00 4.96
CA HIS A 38 -15.48 -22.97 4.64
C HIS A 38 -14.80 -24.04 5.48
N ARG A 39 -14.21 -25.04 4.83
CA ARG A 39 -13.38 -26.05 5.51
C ARG A 39 -12.01 -25.44 5.73
N LYS A 40 -11.56 -25.36 6.98
CA LYS A 40 -10.20 -24.91 7.31
C LYS A 40 -9.19 -25.69 6.47
N GLY A 41 -8.31 -24.97 5.76
CA GLY A 41 -7.34 -25.56 4.82
C GLY A 41 -7.80 -25.55 3.34
N ASP A 42 -8.99 -25.00 3.01
CA ASP A 42 -9.46 -24.83 1.65
C ASP A 42 -9.07 -23.43 1.13
N TYR A 43 -7.82 -23.31 0.69
CA TYR A 43 -7.25 -22.05 0.22
C TYR A 43 -7.89 -21.61 -1.11
N LYS A 44 -8.14 -20.33 -1.21
CA LYS A 44 -8.60 -19.61 -2.42
C LYS A 44 -7.52 -18.68 -2.91
N SER A 45 -7.63 -18.28 -4.17
CA SER A 45 -6.71 -17.32 -4.78
C SER A 45 -7.46 -16.26 -5.55
N ALA A 46 -6.94 -15.03 -5.53
CA ALA A 46 -7.33 -13.94 -6.40
C ALA A 46 -6.06 -13.39 -7.08
N ALA A 47 -6.14 -13.08 -8.35
CA ALA A 47 -5.04 -12.51 -9.11
C ALA A 47 -5.56 -11.56 -10.18
N GLY A 48 -4.77 -10.56 -10.53
CA GLY A 48 -5.13 -9.59 -11.56
C GLY A 48 -4.07 -8.51 -11.74
N MET A 49 -4.51 -7.40 -12.34
CA MET A 49 -3.67 -6.22 -12.56
C MET A 49 -4.28 -5.00 -11.86
N ILE A 50 -3.44 -4.22 -11.20
CA ILE A 50 -3.78 -2.94 -10.56
C ILE A 50 -2.56 -2.02 -10.59
N TRP A 51 -2.74 -0.70 -10.74
CA TRP A 51 -1.66 0.31 -10.69
C TRP A 51 -0.43 -0.02 -11.57
N ASN A 52 -0.67 -0.56 -12.76
CA ASN A 52 0.34 -1.04 -13.73
C ASN A 52 1.22 -2.19 -13.21
N THR A 53 0.75 -2.95 -12.22
CA THR A 53 1.45 -4.15 -11.71
C THR A 53 0.47 -5.29 -11.47
N SER A 54 0.98 -6.52 -11.29
CA SER A 54 0.16 -7.67 -10.91
C SER A 54 -0.09 -7.70 -9.41
N TYR A 55 -1.18 -8.35 -9.00
CA TYR A 55 -1.39 -8.81 -7.64
C TYR A 55 -1.70 -10.30 -7.60
N HIS A 56 -1.27 -10.96 -6.52
CA HIS A 56 -1.53 -12.38 -6.24
C HIS A 56 -1.85 -12.53 -4.76
N ILE A 57 -3.02 -13.11 -4.47
CA ILE A 57 -3.50 -13.27 -3.10
C ILE A 57 -3.89 -14.73 -2.91
N THR A 58 -3.43 -15.34 -1.83
CA THR A 58 -3.81 -16.69 -1.41
C THR A 58 -4.29 -16.63 0.03
N PHE A 59 -5.45 -17.17 0.33
CA PHE A 59 -6.06 -17.11 1.66
C PHE A 59 -6.92 -18.31 1.98
N ASP A 60 -7.00 -18.70 3.27
CA ASP A 60 -7.83 -19.76 3.80
C ASP A 60 -9.18 -19.17 4.26
N GLY A 61 -10.10 -18.99 3.32
CA GLY A 61 -11.35 -18.28 3.57
C GLY A 61 -12.43 -18.50 2.49
N PRO A 62 -13.63 -17.93 2.69
CA PRO A 62 -14.71 -18.02 1.72
C PRO A 62 -14.34 -17.39 0.37
N ALA A 63 -14.69 -18.05 -0.73
CA ALA A 63 -14.35 -17.59 -2.10
C ALA A 63 -14.89 -16.18 -2.42
N VAL A 64 -16.01 -15.77 -1.83
CA VAL A 64 -16.61 -14.44 -2.03
C VAL A 64 -15.67 -13.28 -1.61
N LEU A 65 -14.69 -13.53 -0.76
CA LEU A 65 -13.70 -12.52 -0.37
C LEU A 65 -12.76 -12.15 -1.53
N ALA A 66 -12.62 -13.01 -2.54
CA ALA A 66 -11.85 -12.69 -3.75
C ALA A 66 -12.45 -11.49 -4.51
N ASP A 67 -13.78 -11.37 -4.55
CA ASP A 67 -14.47 -10.25 -5.20
C ASP A 67 -14.26 -8.93 -4.43
N SER A 68 -14.08 -9.01 -3.11
CA SER A 68 -13.84 -7.85 -2.25
C SER A 68 -12.44 -7.25 -2.42
N VAL A 69 -11.50 -8.00 -2.97
CA VAL A 69 -10.10 -7.53 -3.19
C VAL A 69 -10.08 -6.30 -4.10
N MET A 70 -10.77 -6.34 -5.24
CA MET A 70 -10.80 -5.23 -6.18
C MET A 70 -11.45 -3.98 -5.57
N ILE A 71 -12.49 -4.15 -4.77
CA ILE A 71 -13.17 -3.04 -4.08
C ILE A 71 -12.16 -2.30 -3.17
N VAL A 72 -11.40 -3.05 -2.36
CA VAL A 72 -10.37 -2.47 -1.47
C VAL A 72 -9.28 -1.76 -2.28
N LEU A 73 -8.80 -2.36 -3.36
CA LEU A 73 -7.74 -1.76 -4.19
C LEU A 73 -8.22 -0.50 -4.91
N GLU A 74 -9.47 -0.48 -5.38
CA GLU A 74 -10.09 0.70 -5.99
C GLU A 74 -10.26 1.85 -4.99
N GLU A 75 -10.67 1.56 -3.75
CA GLU A 75 -10.76 2.56 -2.67
C GLU A 75 -9.39 3.20 -2.40
N VAL A 76 -8.34 2.39 -2.24
CA VAL A 76 -6.97 2.88 -2.10
C VAL A 76 -6.55 3.71 -3.32
N GLY A 77 -6.88 3.26 -4.53
CA GLY A 77 -6.57 3.98 -5.77
C GLY A 77 -7.26 5.33 -5.88
N LYS A 78 -8.55 5.43 -5.50
CA LYS A 78 -9.30 6.70 -5.46
C LYS A 78 -8.67 7.73 -4.52
N SER A 79 -7.98 7.28 -3.50
CA SER A 79 -7.25 8.17 -2.58
C SER A 79 -5.84 8.49 -3.08
N LEU A 80 -5.03 7.49 -3.43
CA LEU A 80 -3.56 7.60 -3.48
C LEU A 80 -2.95 7.54 -4.89
N ASN A 81 -3.71 7.21 -5.93
CA ASN A 81 -3.18 7.05 -7.28
C ASN A 81 -2.90 8.41 -7.94
N VAL A 82 -1.64 8.81 -8.00
CA VAL A 82 -1.20 10.08 -8.60
C VAL A 82 -1.41 10.15 -10.13
N PHE A 83 -1.56 9.01 -10.79
CA PHE A 83 -1.82 8.91 -12.24
C PHE A 83 -3.31 9.06 -12.58
N ASP A 84 -4.20 8.98 -11.59
CA ASP A 84 -5.61 9.31 -11.74
C ASP A 84 -5.86 10.77 -11.37
N SER A 85 -6.23 11.58 -12.36
CA SER A 85 -6.49 13.01 -12.15
C SER A 85 -7.67 13.30 -11.20
N THR A 86 -8.54 12.32 -10.97
CA THR A 86 -9.72 12.44 -10.11
C THR A 86 -9.45 12.00 -8.67
N SER A 87 -8.35 11.29 -8.42
CA SER A 87 -7.95 10.80 -7.11
C SER A 87 -7.80 11.93 -6.07
N LEU A 88 -7.91 11.58 -4.79
CA LEU A 88 -7.75 12.56 -3.72
C LEU A 88 -6.36 13.19 -3.72
N VAL A 89 -5.28 12.39 -3.87
CA VAL A 89 -3.90 12.92 -3.94
C VAL A 89 -3.75 13.91 -5.10
N SER A 90 -4.36 13.64 -6.25
CA SER A 90 -4.33 14.57 -7.39
C SER A 90 -5.09 15.86 -7.12
N ARG A 91 -6.21 15.80 -6.35
CA ARG A 91 -6.94 17.00 -5.90
C ARG A 91 -6.13 17.79 -4.88
N VAL A 92 -5.55 17.14 -3.86
CA VAL A 92 -4.63 17.76 -2.88
C VAL A 92 -3.47 18.43 -3.60
N ASN A 93 -2.94 17.79 -4.62
CA ASN A 93 -1.84 18.36 -5.41
C ASN A 93 -2.21 19.67 -6.13
N ARG A 94 -3.48 19.93 -6.44
CA ARG A 94 -3.96 21.16 -7.08
C ARG A 94 -4.43 22.23 -6.11
N ALA A 95 -4.68 21.88 -4.85
CA ALA A 95 -5.18 22.79 -3.81
C ALA A 95 -4.04 23.34 -2.93
N ASP A 96 -4.33 24.41 -2.21
CA ASP A 96 -3.47 24.95 -1.15
C ASP A 96 -3.75 24.21 0.18
N SER A 97 -5.02 23.89 0.41
CA SER A 97 -5.51 23.06 1.51
C SER A 97 -6.69 22.22 1.04
N LEU A 98 -6.80 20.98 1.53
CA LEU A 98 -7.91 20.09 1.22
C LEU A 98 -8.10 19.06 2.34
N GLU A 99 -9.36 18.78 2.65
CA GLU A 99 -9.76 17.66 3.50
C GLU A 99 -9.36 16.33 2.87
N ILE A 100 -8.86 15.40 3.70
CA ILE A 100 -8.36 14.10 3.28
C ILE A 100 -9.15 12.97 3.92
N ASP A 101 -9.10 11.81 3.26
CA ASP A 101 -9.68 10.57 3.78
C ASP A 101 -8.69 9.82 4.67
N GLU A 102 -9.18 8.75 5.30
CA GLU A 102 -8.38 7.91 6.19
C GLU A 102 -7.22 7.20 5.46
N HIS A 103 -7.33 6.86 4.17
CA HIS A 103 -6.26 6.28 3.39
C HIS A 103 -5.09 7.25 3.24
N PHE A 104 -5.39 8.48 2.85
CA PHE A 104 -4.38 9.53 2.71
C PHE A 104 -3.73 9.83 4.06
N LYS A 105 -4.54 9.98 5.12
CA LYS A 105 -4.08 10.27 6.48
C LYS A 105 -3.08 9.23 6.99
N ARG A 106 -3.42 7.94 6.88
CA ARG A 106 -2.54 6.84 7.31
C ARG A 106 -1.21 6.83 6.57
N VAL A 107 -1.25 6.98 5.24
CA VAL A 107 -0.04 7.01 4.40
C VAL A 107 0.78 8.27 4.65
N TYR A 108 0.16 9.42 4.86
CA TYR A 108 0.86 10.66 5.20
C TYR A 108 1.58 10.55 6.55
N LEU A 109 0.92 10.05 7.58
CA LEU A 109 1.52 9.89 8.91
C LEU A 109 2.67 8.88 8.91
N MET A 110 2.52 7.76 8.18
CA MET A 110 3.62 6.81 8.01
C MET A 110 4.77 7.41 7.21
N SER A 111 4.47 8.18 6.16
CA SER A 111 5.49 8.90 5.41
C SER A 111 6.28 9.86 6.30
N ARG A 112 5.64 10.55 7.23
CA ARG A 112 6.33 11.41 8.22
C ARG A 112 7.26 10.60 9.12
N LYS A 113 6.80 9.46 9.65
CA LYS A 113 7.62 8.56 10.48
C LYS A 113 8.90 8.14 9.76
N ILE A 114 8.80 7.68 8.52
CA ILE A 114 9.97 7.23 7.74
C ILE A 114 10.82 8.43 7.26
N HIS A 115 10.19 9.57 6.93
CA HIS A 115 10.90 10.81 6.63
C HIS A 115 11.82 11.23 7.78
N GLU A 116 11.29 11.26 8.99
CA GLU A 116 12.06 11.62 10.20
C GLU A 116 13.17 10.61 10.48
N ALA A 117 12.88 9.30 10.40
CA ALA A 117 13.86 8.24 10.62
C ALA A 117 14.99 8.20 9.57
N SER A 118 14.72 8.69 8.36
CA SER A 118 15.67 8.71 7.22
C SER A 118 16.38 10.05 7.02
N ASP A 119 16.31 10.98 7.97
CA ASP A 119 16.86 12.34 7.82
C ASP A 119 16.38 13.04 6.54
N GLY A 120 15.11 12.86 6.19
CA GLY A 120 14.47 13.44 5.00
C GLY A 120 14.76 12.71 3.69
N MET A 121 15.50 11.59 3.70
CA MET A 121 15.82 10.86 2.46
C MET A 121 14.64 10.09 1.88
N PHE A 122 13.62 9.78 2.67
CA PHE A 122 12.29 9.40 2.19
C PHE A 122 11.38 10.62 2.22
N ASP A 123 10.88 11.05 1.06
CA ASP A 123 9.99 12.21 0.98
C ASP A 123 8.97 12.04 -0.15
N PRO A 124 7.68 11.86 0.16
CA PRO A 124 6.64 11.73 -0.87
C PRO A 124 6.35 13.05 -1.61
N SER A 125 6.92 14.19 -1.18
CA SER A 125 6.78 15.47 -1.90
C SER A 125 7.78 15.65 -3.05
N ILE A 126 8.61 14.64 -3.31
CA ILE A 126 9.71 14.66 -4.30
C ILE A 126 9.24 14.76 -5.77
N SER A 127 7.95 14.62 -6.06
CA SER A 127 7.38 14.57 -7.42
C SER A 127 7.87 15.69 -8.36
N PRO A 128 8.00 16.96 -7.93
CA PRO A 128 8.54 18.03 -8.80
C PRO A 128 9.99 17.80 -9.21
N LEU A 129 10.83 17.22 -8.33
CA LEU A 129 12.21 16.87 -8.66
C LEU A 129 12.29 15.70 -9.64
N ILE A 130 11.46 14.66 -9.43
CA ILE A 130 11.35 13.51 -10.36
C ILE A 130 11.04 14.04 -11.78
N LYS A 131 10.09 14.96 -11.89
CA LYS A 131 9.72 15.58 -13.16
C LYS A 131 10.86 16.43 -13.75
N ALA A 132 11.55 17.24 -12.94
CA ALA A 132 12.66 18.07 -13.39
C ALA A 132 13.83 17.25 -13.96
N TRP A 133 14.08 16.06 -13.40
CA TRP A 133 15.07 15.11 -13.88
C TRP A 133 14.60 14.25 -15.07
N GLY A 134 13.38 14.49 -15.58
CA GLY A 134 12.85 13.76 -16.73
C GLY A 134 12.50 12.29 -16.43
N PHE A 135 12.34 11.92 -15.15
CA PHE A 135 11.74 10.65 -14.75
C PHE A 135 10.22 10.83 -14.69
N GLY A 136 9.50 10.32 -15.69
CA GLY A 136 8.06 10.46 -15.83
C GLY A 136 7.66 10.45 -17.31
N GLU A 137 6.41 10.77 -17.60
CA GLU A 137 5.83 10.61 -18.93
C GLU A 137 6.53 11.41 -20.06
N ASN A 138 7.19 12.52 -19.76
CA ASN A 138 7.70 13.44 -20.78
C ASN A 138 9.20 13.35 -21.08
N HIS A 139 9.96 12.49 -20.39
CA HIS A 139 11.40 12.22 -20.61
C HIS A 139 12.32 13.44 -20.93
N THR A 140 11.85 14.67 -20.72
CA THR A 140 12.61 15.89 -21.01
C THR A 140 13.32 16.34 -19.76
N VAL A 141 14.65 16.29 -19.76
CA VAL A 141 15.47 16.88 -18.68
C VAL A 141 15.47 18.38 -18.82
N THR A 142 14.90 19.08 -17.86
CA THR A 142 14.93 20.54 -17.77
C THR A 142 15.87 21.03 -16.67
N ALA A 143 16.60 20.11 -16.03
CA ALA A 143 17.37 20.38 -14.82
C ALA A 143 18.77 20.90 -15.13
N ASP A 144 18.92 22.23 -15.20
CA ASP A 144 20.17 22.86 -14.77
C ASP A 144 20.20 23.01 -13.22
N THR A 145 21.34 23.36 -12.68
CA THR A 145 21.52 23.52 -11.22
C THR A 145 20.55 24.55 -10.62
N ALA A 146 20.32 25.67 -11.31
CA ALA A 146 19.46 26.74 -10.82
C ALA A 146 17.98 26.32 -10.84
N ALA A 147 17.56 25.53 -11.83
CA ALA A 147 16.22 24.96 -11.89
C ALA A 147 15.97 24.00 -10.73
N ILE A 148 16.93 23.10 -10.41
CA ILE A 148 16.83 22.19 -9.26
C ILE A 148 16.74 22.94 -7.94
N ASP A 149 17.59 23.94 -7.71
CA ASP A 149 17.58 24.76 -6.49
C ASP A 149 16.24 25.52 -6.35
N SER A 150 15.65 25.94 -7.45
CA SER A 150 14.32 26.56 -7.47
C SER A 150 13.22 25.57 -7.07
N VAL A 151 13.31 24.31 -7.54
CA VAL A 151 12.33 23.26 -7.22
C VAL A 151 12.45 22.83 -5.75
N LEU A 152 13.65 22.75 -5.19
CA LEU A 152 13.89 22.40 -3.78
C LEU A 152 13.19 23.35 -2.79
N ARG A 153 12.90 24.61 -3.20
CA ARG A 153 12.20 25.56 -2.33
C ARG A 153 10.81 25.12 -1.91
N PHE A 154 10.13 24.28 -2.72
CA PHE A 154 8.80 23.79 -2.45
C PHE A 154 8.69 22.24 -2.39
N VAL A 155 9.82 21.54 -2.36
CA VAL A 155 9.91 20.13 -2.01
C VAL A 155 10.28 20.00 -0.54
N GLY A 156 9.70 19.04 0.15
CA GLY A 156 9.94 18.77 1.57
C GLY A 156 8.62 18.52 2.32
N LEU A 157 8.52 17.34 2.93
CA LEU A 157 7.34 16.95 3.73
C LEU A 157 7.14 17.90 4.92
N GLY A 158 8.23 18.47 5.46
CA GLY A 158 8.18 19.48 6.50
C GLY A 158 7.49 20.80 6.11
N LYS A 159 7.23 21.03 4.81
CA LYS A 159 6.46 22.18 4.29
C LYS A 159 4.97 21.89 4.18
N THR A 160 4.53 20.82 4.80
CA THR A 160 3.13 20.42 4.85
C THR A 160 2.75 20.04 6.27
N ARG A 161 1.51 20.21 6.63
CA ARG A 161 0.99 19.82 7.93
C ARG A 161 -0.44 19.28 7.82
N LEU A 162 -0.77 18.42 8.75
CA LEU A 162 -2.11 17.88 8.92
C LEU A 162 -2.77 18.59 10.10
N GLU A 163 -3.87 19.28 9.85
CA GLU A 163 -4.69 19.96 10.85
C GLU A 163 -6.17 19.61 10.59
N ASP A 164 -6.89 19.11 11.58
CA ASP A 164 -8.32 18.79 11.51
C ASP A 164 -8.70 18.01 10.24
N ASP A 165 -7.95 16.94 9.93
CA ASP A 165 -8.11 16.13 8.71
C ASP A 165 -7.92 16.88 7.38
N CYS A 166 -7.31 18.07 7.43
CA CYS A 166 -6.91 18.82 6.24
C CYS A 166 -5.39 18.80 6.05
N ILE A 167 -4.93 18.53 4.84
CA ILE A 167 -3.54 18.80 4.45
C ILE A 167 -3.43 20.27 4.06
N ILE A 168 -2.51 20.97 4.73
CA ILE A 168 -2.15 22.36 4.44
C ILE A 168 -0.73 22.38 3.89
N LYS A 169 -0.51 23.11 2.81
CA LYS A 169 0.79 23.27 2.15
C LYS A 169 1.28 24.70 2.28
N ASP A 170 2.53 24.90 2.67
CA ASP A 170 3.15 26.22 2.74
C ASP A 170 3.38 26.83 1.33
N ASP A 171 3.51 25.96 0.32
CA ASP A 171 3.61 26.34 -1.09
C ASP A 171 2.69 25.45 -1.94
N ARG A 172 1.81 26.09 -2.74
CA ARG A 172 0.87 25.37 -3.61
C ARG A 172 1.55 24.50 -4.68
N ARG A 173 2.84 24.67 -4.92
CA ARG A 173 3.64 23.86 -5.86
C ARG A 173 4.10 22.54 -5.26
N THR A 174 4.04 22.38 -3.94
CA THR A 174 4.32 21.07 -3.29
C THR A 174 3.36 20.01 -3.82
N ARG A 175 3.88 18.85 -4.23
CA ARG A 175 3.15 17.76 -4.88
C ARG A 175 3.48 16.44 -4.24
N PHE A 176 2.48 15.73 -3.76
CA PHE A 176 2.63 14.38 -3.22
C PHE A 176 2.67 13.33 -4.32
N ASN A 177 3.50 12.32 -4.11
CA ASN A 177 3.50 11.05 -4.83
C ASN A 177 3.79 9.92 -3.84
N PHE A 178 2.78 9.09 -3.58
CA PHE A 178 2.89 7.99 -2.64
C PHE A 178 3.29 6.65 -3.28
N SER A 179 3.80 6.64 -4.51
CA SER A 179 4.14 5.39 -5.23
C SER A 179 5.18 4.52 -4.51
N ALA A 180 5.96 5.10 -3.60
CA ALA A 180 7.00 4.42 -2.81
C ALA A 180 6.48 3.85 -1.46
N ILE A 181 5.16 3.84 -1.24
CA ILE A 181 4.52 3.38 0.01
C ILE A 181 3.11 2.83 -0.23
N ALA A 182 2.46 3.23 -1.33
CA ALA A 182 1.05 2.91 -1.56
C ALA A 182 0.80 1.44 -1.90
N LYS A 183 1.77 0.72 -2.49
CA LYS A 183 1.62 -0.71 -2.78
C LYS A 183 1.64 -1.52 -1.49
N GLY A 184 2.61 -1.23 -0.62
CA GLY A 184 2.67 -1.82 0.71
C GLY A 184 1.39 -1.54 1.52
N TYR A 185 0.89 -0.31 1.48
CA TYR A 185 -0.39 0.05 2.09
C TYR A 185 -1.57 -0.75 1.51
N GLY A 186 -1.61 -0.96 0.20
CA GLY A 186 -2.63 -1.79 -0.45
C GLY A 186 -2.62 -3.23 0.04
N CYS A 187 -1.42 -3.83 0.20
CA CYS A 187 -1.26 -5.15 0.80
C CYS A 187 -1.84 -5.20 2.22
N ASP A 188 -1.50 -4.22 3.07
CA ASP A 188 -1.99 -4.15 4.44
C ASP A 188 -3.53 -4.01 4.49
N ARG A 189 -4.12 -3.21 3.60
CA ARG A 189 -5.58 -3.02 3.54
C ARG A 189 -6.31 -4.32 3.19
N ILE A 190 -5.77 -5.10 2.25
CA ILE A 190 -6.32 -6.43 1.95
C ILE A 190 -6.15 -7.37 3.14
N GLY A 191 -4.97 -7.41 3.76
CA GLY A 191 -4.72 -8.20 4.97
C GLY A 191 -5.70 -7.86 6.09
N GLU A 192 -5.95 -6.56 6.33
CA GLU A 192 -6.94 -6.10 7.30
C GLU A 192 -8.38 -6.51 6.93
N MET A 193 -8.74 -6.48 5.64
CA MET A 193 -10.04 -6.95 5.16
C MET A 193 -10.20 -8.45 5.41
N LEU A 194 -9.20 -9.25 5.08
CA LEU A 194 -9.21 -10.69 5.32
C LEU A 194 -9.32 -11.01 6.81
N LYS A 195 -8.52 -10.37 7.67
CA LYS A 195 -8.58 -10.53 9.13
C LYS A 195 -9.95 -10.20 9.71
N ARG A 196 -10.56 -9.09 9.30
CA ARG A 196 -11.92 -8.69 9.74
C ARG A 196 -12.99 -9.70 9.35
N ASN A 197 -12.74 -10.49 8.32
CA ASN A 197 -13.64 -11.57 7.88
C ASN A 197 -13.23 -12.95 8.44
N GLY A 198 -12.39 -13.00 9.49
CA GLY A 198 -12.02 -14.23 10.19
C GLY A 198 -11.02 -15.11 9.45
N VAL A 199 -10.26 -14.55 8.50
CA VAL A 199 -9.19 -15.26 7.79
C VAL A 199 -7.87 -15.11 8.55
N ASP A 200 -7.35 -16.22 9.06
CA ASP A 200 -6.11 -16.27 9.85
C ASP A 200 -4.87 -16.62 8.99
N ASN A 201 -5.07 -17.15 7.79
CA ASN A 201 -3.98 -17.64 6.96
C ASN A 201 -4.07 -17.00 5.57
N TYR A 202 -3.14 -16.12 5.24
CA TYR A 202 -3.09 -15.47 3.94
C TYR A 202 -1.68 -15.02 3.56
N LEU A 203 -1.47 -14.87 2.25
CA LEU A 203 -0.39 -14.12 1.65
C LEU A 203 -0.99 -13.20 0.60
N VAL A 204 -0.70 -11.91 0.71
CA VAL A 204 -1.08 -10.87 -0.24
C VAL A 204 0.19 -10.33 -0.87
N GLU A 205 0.26 -10.30 -2.20
CA GLU A 205 1.36 -9.72 -2.97
C GLU A 205 0.81 -8.71 -3.98
N ILE A 206 1.41 -7.53 -4.06
CA ILE A 206 1.13 -6.49 -5.05
C ILE A 206 2.45 -5.93 -5.57
N GLY A 207 2.85 -6.31 -6.79
CA GLY A 207 4.05 -5.77 -7.44
C GLY A 207 5.37 -6.06 -6.74
N GLY A 208 5.41 -7.11 -5.91
CA GLY A 208 6.56 -7.52 -5.12
C GLY A 208 6.52 -7.13 -3.65
N GLU A 209 5.60 -6.25 -3.24
CA GLU A 209 5.29 -5.95 -1.85
C GLU A 209 4.37 -7.03 -1.28
N ILE A 210 4.66 -7.52 -0.08
CA ILE A 210 4.02 -8.71 0.49
C ILE A 210 3.63 -8.47 1.93
N VAL A 211 2.41 -8.87 2.31
CA VAL A 211 2.03 -9.13 3.70
C VAL A 211 1.54 -10.57 3.83
N SER A 212 1.92 -11.23 4.91
CA SER A 212 1.50 -12.60 5.17
C SER A 212 1.10 -12.81 6.62
N GLU A 213 0.20 -13.76 6.86
CA GLU A 213 -0.24 -14.16 8.20
C GLU A 213 -0.44 -15.67 8.25
N GLY A 214 -0.23 -16.27 9.43
CA GLY A 214 -0.50 -17.67 9.69
C GLY A 214 0.33 -18.63 8.83
N LYS A 215 -0.32 -19.61 8.21
CA LYS A 215 0.31 -20.73 7.51
C LYS A 215 -0.06 -20.78 6.03
N ALA A 216 0.85 -21.30 5.24
CA ALA A 216 0.63 -21.67 3.85
C ALA A 216 -0.13 -23.00 3.73
N PRO A 217 -0.67 -23.37 2.55
CA PRO A 217 -1.24 -24.68 2.30
C PRO A 217 -0.33 -25.81 2.78
N GLY A 218 -0.93 -26.80 3.48
CA GLY A 218 -0.21 -27.92 4.09
C GLY A 218 0.45 -27.57 5.43
N GLY A 219 0.10 -26.43 6.08
CA GLY A 219 0.52 -26.07 7.45
C GLY A 219 1.96 -25.57 7.56
N ARG A 220 2.63 -25.30 6.45
CA ARG A 220 4.01 -24.78 6.40
C ARG A 220 4.02 -23.26 6.62
N SER A 221 5.20 -22.70 6.92
CA SER A 221 5.40 -21.25 6.85
C SER A 221 5.27 -20.75 5.41
N TRP A 222 4.80 -19.52 5.23
CA TRP A 222 4.85 -18.86 3.93
C TRP A 222 6.29 -18.69 3.49
N ARG A 223 6.55 -18.88 2.20
CA ARG A 223 7.88 -18.76 1.60
C ARG A 223 7.83 -17.82 0.43
N ILE A 224 8.72 -16.84 0.44
CA ILE A 224 8.85 -15.87 -0.64
C ILE A 224 10.26 -15.96 -1.22
N SER A 225 10.35 -15.68 -2.52
CA SER A 225 11.62 -15.57 -3.23
C SER A 225 12.03 -14.11 -3.33
N ILE A 226 13.30 -13.83 -3.07
CA ILE A 226 13.90 -12.52 -3.28
C ILE A 226 14.69 -12.60 -4.59
N ASP A 227 14.32 -11.78 -5.56
CA ASP A 227 14.95 -11.78 -6.87
C ASP A 227 16.39 -11.24 -6.81
N LYS A 228 17.26 -11.84 -7.61
CA LYS A 228 18.58 -11.25 -7.86
C LYS A 228 18.45 -10.11 -8.85
N PRO A 229 19.10 -8.96 -8.60
CA PRO A 229 19.26 -7.93 -9.62
C PRO A 229 19.92 -8.53 -10.88
N SER A 230 19.29 -8.42 -12.04
CA SER A 230 19.85 -8.88 -13.30
C SER A 230 19.72 -7.77 -14.36
N GLU A 231 20.76 -7.59 -15.18
CA GLU A 231 20.75 -6.60 -16.26
C GLU A 231 19.82 -6.99 -17.42
N SER A 232 19.39 -8.24 -17.51
CA SER A 232 18.48 -8.70 -18.55
C SER A 232 17.08 -8.93 -18.00
N ASN A 233 16.09 -8.31 -18.62
CA ASN A 233 14.66 -8.49 -18.29
C ASN A 233 14.20 -9.96 -18.44
N PHE A 234 14.97 -10.83 -19.07
CA PHE A 234 14.67 -12.24 -19.25
C PHE A 234 15.19 -13.15 -18.12
N ALA A 235 16.10 -12.69 -17.27
CA ALA A 235 16.57 -13.43 -16.09
C ALA A 235 15.81 -13.05 -14.80
N ALA A 236 14.65 -12.43 -14.93
CA ALA A 236 13.87 -11.83 -13.85
C ALA A 236 13.35 -12.81 -12.76
N HIS A 237 13.68 -14.09 -12.86
CA HIS A 237 13.25 -15.11 -11.90
C HIS A 237 14.39 -16.02 -11.43
N ALA A 238 15.67 -15.61 -11.59
CA ALA A 238 16.74 -16.29 -10.88
C ALA A 238 16.60 -15.99 -9.39
N SER A 239 15.94 -16.87 -8.64
CA SER A 239 15.78 -16.72 -7.20
C SER A 239 17.14 -16.57 -6.51
N GLY A 240 17.37 -15.44 -5.86
CA GLY A 240 18.60 -15.18 -5.12
C GLY A 240 18.58 -15.83 -3.76
N ALA A 241 17.49 -15.70 -3.04
CA ALA A 241 17.28 -16.24 -1.71
C ALA A 241 15.81 -16.59 -1.52
N VAL A 242 15.54 -17.56 -0.66
CA VAL A 242 14.20 -17.90 -0.21
C VAL A 242 14.14 -17.65 1.28
N MET A 243 13.11 -16.93 1.74
CA MET A 243 12.88 -16.69 3.17
C MET A 243 11.49 -17.14 3.60
N GLU A 244 11.36 -17.45 4.89
CA GLU A 244 10.07 -17.66 5.54
C GLU A 244 9.54 -16.33 6.13
N THR A 245 8.22 -16.15 6.06
CA THR A 245 7.52 -14.98 6.58
C THR A 245 6.16 -15.34 7.17
N SER A 246 5.72 -14.64 8.19
CA SER A 246 4.37 -14.70 8.76
C SER A 246 4.18 -13.57 9.78
N GLY A 247 3.04 -12.88 9.72
CA GLY A 247 2.71 -11.79 10.64
C GLY A 247 3.47 -10.50 10.38
N GLU A 248 4.03 -10.33 9.16
CA GLU A 248 4.93 -9.25 8.80
C GLU A 248 4.71 -8.79 7.36
N GLY A 249 5.16 -7.56 7.09
CA GLY A 249 5.30 -7.01 5.76
C GLY A 249 6.71 -7.15 5.21
N VAL A 250 6.84 -7.41 3.91
CA VAL A 250 8.11 -7.48 3.19
C VAL A 250 8.01 -6.67 1.91
N ALA A 251 9.00 -5.84 1.65
CA ALA A 251 9.07 -5.08 0.41
C ALA A 251 10.51 -5.00 -0.11
N THR A 252 10.64 -4.88 -1.43
CA THR A 252 11.95 -4.77 -2.09
C THR A 252 11.97 -3.57 -3.03
N SER A 253 12.87 -2.63 -2.77
CA SER A 253 13.22 -1.55 -3.69
C SER A 253 14.53 -1.82 -4.40
N GLY A 254 14.63 -1.48 -5.69
CA GLY A 254 15.84 -1.71 -6.47
C GLY A 254 16.01 -0.76 -7.64
N ASN A 255 17.27 -0.40 -7.95
CA ASN A 255 17.65 0.50 -9.04
C ASN A 255 17.90 -0.20 -10.38
N TYR A 256 17.88 -1.56 -10.41
CA TYR A 256 18.30 -2.33 -11.56
C TYR A 256 17.28 -2.41 -12.71
N ARG A 257 16.02 -2.01 -12.47
CA ARG A 257 14.96 -2.02 -13.49
C ARG A 257 14.84 -0.69 -14.24
N ASN A 258 15.28 0.41 -13.62
CA ASN A 258 15.12 1.76 -14.16
C ASN A 258 16.40 2.57 -13.96
N PHE A 259 17.32 2.50 -14.89
CA PHE A 259 18.49 3.37 -14.93
C PHE A 259 18.56 4.11 -16.27
N ARG A 260 19.04 5.33 -16.23
CA ARG A 260 19.30 6.14 -17.42
C ARG A 260 20.81 6.18 -17.67
N LYS A 261 21.21 5.91 -18.89
CA LYS A 261 22.61 6.12 -19.34
C LYS A 261 22.70 7.48 -19.98
N GLU A 262 23.51 8.37 -19.42
CA GLU A 262 23.80 9.67 -19.98
C GLU A 262 25.31 9.94 -19.89
N SER A 263 25.95 10.30 -21.00
CA SER A 263 27.40 10.59 -21.08
C SER A 263 28.29 9.48 -20.48
N GLY A 264 27.93 8.21 -20.66
CA GLY A 264 28.68 7.05 -20.14
C GLY A 264 28.52 6.77 -18.65
N LYS A 265 27.69 7.53 -17.94
CA LYS A 265 27.33 7.30 -16.53
C LYS A 265 25.91 6.76 -16.42
N SER A 266 25.73 5.75 -15.59
CA SER A 266 24.40 5.26 -15.23
C SER A 266 23.88 6.05 -14.04
N PHE A 267 22.77 6.73 -14.20
CA PHE A 267 22.06 7.39 -13.11
C PHE A 267 20.88 6.52 -12.70
N GLY A 268 20.86 6.07 -11.44
CA GLY A 268 19.66 5.51 -10.83
C GLY A 268 18.56 6.57 -10.74
N HIS A 269 17.30 6.14 -10.81
CA HIS A 269 16.15 7.04 -10.69
C HIS A 269 15.93 7.53 -9.25
N THR A 270 16.75 7.13 -8.30
CA THR A 270 16.68 7.60 -6.91
C THR A 270 17.26 9.00 -6.81
N ILE A 271 16.41 9.96 -6.46
CA ILE A 271 16.78 11.36 -6.26
C ILE A 271 16.77 11.62 -4.76
N SER A 272 17.78 12.34 -4.26
CA SER A 272 17.80 12.85 -2.90
C SER A 272 16.82 14.02 -2.76
N PRO A 273 15.83 13.94 -1.88
CA PRO A 273 14.95 15.08 -1.59
C PRO A 273 15.69 16.24 -0.94
N VAL A 274 16.80 15.95 -0.27
CA VAL A 274 17.62 16.93 0.46
C VAL A 274 18.48 17.76 -0.48
N THR A 275 19.12 17.10 -1.48
CA THR A 275 20.02 17.80 -2.43
C THR A 275 19.37 18.08 -3.78
N GLY A 276 18.20 17.48 -4.06
CA GLY A 276 17.52 17.54 -5.35
C GLY A 276 18.25 16.81 -6.48
N ARG A 277 19.30 16.05 -6.18
CA ARG A 277 20.19 15.42 -7.19
C ARG A 277 20.10 13.90 -7.11
N PRO A 278 20.38 13.18 -8.24
CA PRO A 278 20.50 11.73 -8.21
C PRO A 278 21.51 11.27 -7.16
N VAL A 279 21.15 10.22 -6.43
CA VAL A 279 21.99 9.62 -5.39
C VAL A 279 22.93 8.57 -6.02
N ALA A 280 24.22 8.70 -5.74
CA ALA A 280 25.16 7.61 -5.96
C ALA A 280 25.04 6.65 -4.75
N THR A 281 24.16 5.65 -4.86
CA THR A 281 24.01 4.64 -3.81
C THR A 281 24.92 3.44 -4.06
N ASP A 282 25.41 2.83 -2.99
CA ASP A 282 26.14 1.56 -3.01
C ASP A 282 25.20 0.34 -2.97
N ILE A 283 23.86 0.54 -2.99
CA ILE A 283 22.83 -0.49 -2.95
C ILE A 283 22.23 -0.69 -4.35
N LEU A 284 22.19 -1.93 -4.85
CA LEU A 284 21.42 -2.33 -6.02
C LEU A 284 19.98 -2.69 -5.66
N SER A 285 19.78 -3.34 -4.50
CA SER A 285 18.46 -3.79 -4.03
C SER A 285 18.45 -3.81 -2.50
N ALA A 286 17.36 -3.28 -1.92
CA ALA A 286 17.07 -3.31 -0.49
C ALA A 286 15.76 -4.06 -0.26
N THR A 287 15.81 -5.18 0.47
CA THR A 287 14.64 -5.92 0.96
C THR A 287 14.49 -5.64 2.43
N VAL A 288 13.32 -5.20 2.86
CA VAL A 288 13.01 -4.85 4.25
C VAL A 288 11.85 -5.70 4.77
N VAL A 289 11.96 -6.13 6.02
CA VAL A 289 10.90 -6.77 6.79
C VAL A 289 10.52 -5.82 7.94
N ALA A 290 9.24 -5.51 8.05
CA ALA A 290 8.70 -4.59 9.05
C ALA A 290 7.33 -5.09 9.57
N PRO A 291 6.77 -4.50 10.64
CA PRO A 291 5.47 -4.89 11.17
C PRO A 291 4.32 -4.80 10.15
N THR A 292 4.38 -3.84 9.22
CA THR A 292 3.42 -3.67 8.11
C THR A 292 4.14 -3.59 6.77
N CYS A 293 3.45 -3.95 5.71
CA CYS A 293 4.00 -3.86 4.37
C CYS A 293 4.21 -2.40 3.93
N MET A 294 3.36 -1.49 4.37
CA MET A 294 3.52 -0.05 4.18
C MET A 294 4.85 0.48 4.78
N GLU A 295 5.20 0.03 5.99
CA GLU A 295 6.47 0.37 6.62
C GLU A 295 7.66 -0.21 5.86
N ALA A 296 7.55 -1.47 5.42
CA ALA A 296 8.60 -2.14 4.65
C ALA A 296 8.86 -1.44 3.31
N ASP A 297 7.80 -1.07 2.56
CA ASP A 297 7.87 -0.42 1.24
C ASP A 297 8.56 0.96 1.36
N ALA A 298 8.12 1.79 2.29
CA ALA A 298 8.73 3.10 2.54
C ALA A 298 10.18 2.99 3.02
N ALA A 299 10.48 2.07 3.95
CA ALA A 299 11.82 1.89 4.49
C ALA A 299 12.80 1.32 3.45
N ALA A 300 12.35 0.42 2.58
CA ALA A 300 13.16 -0.09 1.48
C ALA A 300 13.57 1.03 0.51
N THR A 301 12.61 1.91 0.17
CA THR A 301 12.89 3.10 -0.66
C THR A 301 13.86 4.07 0.05
N ALA A 302 13.68 4.31 1.35
CA ALA A 302 14.60 5.13 2.15
C ALA A 302 16.03 4.58 2.13
N CYS A 303 16.19 3.25 2.31
CA CYS A 303 17.51 2.59 2.27
C CYS A 303 18.22 2.82 0.93
N MET A 304 17.48 2.73 -0.20
CA MET A 304 18.05 3.00 -1.52
C MET A 304 18.59 4.42 -1.65
N ALA A 305 17.97 5.39 -0.99
CA ALA A 305 18.40 6.78 -1.01
C ALA A 305 19.53 7.07 0.00
N MET A 306 19.59 6.35 1.14
CA MET A 306 20.56 6.56 2.21
C MET A 306 21.90 5.84 1.99
N GLY A 307 21.91 4.75 1.22
CA GLY A 307 23.03 3.83 1.09
C GLY A 307 23.12 2.82 2.26
N ALA A 308 24.01 1.83 2.14
CA ALA A 308 24.01 0.66 3.02
C ALA A 308 24.29 1.00 4.49
N LEU A 309 25.24 1.90 4.76
CA LEU A 309 25.61 2.25 6.15
C LEU A 309 24.43 2.91 6.87
N LYS A 310 23.98 4.06 6.37
CA LYS A 310 22.88 4.81 7.00
C LYS A 310 21.56 4.07 6.96
N GLY A 311 21.27 3.36 5.84
CA GLY A 311 20.07 2.52 5.73
C GLY A 311 20.04 1.43 6.79
N SER A 312 21.18 0.75 7.06
CA SER A 312 21.24 -0.26 8.12
C SER A 312 21.09 0.30 9.53
N GLU A 313 21.58 1.52 9.78
CA GLU A 313 21.40 2.24 11.04
C GLU A 313 19.93 2.64 11.25
N MET A 314 19.29 3.18 10.22
CA MET A 314 17.84 3.49 10.23
C MET A 314 17.00 2.23 10.51
N LEU A 315 17.24 1.12 9.80
CA LEU A 315 16.49 -0.12 10.04
C LEU A 315 16.64 -0.58 11.49
N ARG A 316 17.86 -0.53 12.04
CA ARG A 316 18.11 -0.90 13.44
C ARG A 316 17.37 0.01 14.42
N SER A 317 17.33 1.32 14.18
CA SER A 317 16.65 2.28 15.05
C SER A 317 15.13 2.08 15.06
N LEU A 318 14.55 1.61 13.93
CA LEU A 318 13.14 1.29 13.80
C LEU A 318 12.78 -0.14 14.27
N GLY A 319 13.78 -0.98 14.58
CA GLY A 319 13.57 -2.39 14.88
C GLY A 319 13.18 -3.23 13.66
N TYR A 320 13.51 -2.78 12.44
CA TYR A 320 13.23 -3.48 11.20
C TYR A 320 14.42 -4.36 10.79
N GLU A 321 14.13 -5.38 10.00
CA GLU A 321 15.13 -6.30 9.48
C GLU A 321 15.35 -6.06 7.98
N GLY A 322 16.55 -6.33 7.47
CA GLY A 322 16.81 -6.07 6.06
C GLY A 322 17.94 -6.86 5.45
N MET A 323 17.92 -6.90 4.13
CA MET A 323 18.99 -7.43 3.27
C MET A 323 19.29 -6.43 2.16
N PHE A 324 20.55 -6.09 1.97
CA PHE A 324 21.02 -5.25 0.85
C PHE A 324 21.92 -6.06 -0.07
N ILE A 325 21.63 -6.01 -1.35
CA ILE A 325 22.55 -6.45 -2.41
C ILE A 325 23.26 -5.18 -2.88
N LYS A 326 24.60 -5.16 -2.74
CA LYS A 326 25.41 -3.98 -3.02
C LYS A 326 25.98 -3.98 -4.45
N THR A 327 26.44 -2.81 -4.89
CA THR A 327 27.02 -2.61 -6.21
C THR A 327 28.32 -3.39 -6.44
N ASP A 328 29.03 -3.73 -5.37
CA ASP A 328 30.23 -4.60 -5.38
C ASP A 328 29.87 -6.10 -5.29
N SER A 329 28.58 -6.46 -5.48
CA SER A 329 28.04 -7.81 -5.38
C SER A 329 28.10 -8.43 -3.98
N THR A 330 28.52 -7.69 -2.95
CA THR A 330 28.44 -8.15 -1.57
C THR A 330 27.01 -8.05 -1.05
N ILE A 331 26.66 -8.88 -0.06
CA ILE A 331 25.36 -8.91 0.56
C ILE A 331 25.50 -8.56 2.03
N TRP A 332 24.78 -7.53 2.46
CA TRP A 332 24.59 -7.23 3.88
C TRP A 332 23.23 -7.78 4.31
N THR A 333 23.17 -8.36 5.51
CA THR A 333 21.91 -8.79 6.14
C THR A 333 21.95 -8.44 7.63
N SER A 334 20.82 -7.98 8.15
CA SER A 334 20.60 -7.97 9.60
C SER A 334 20.50 -9.39 10.17
N GLU A 335 20.68 -9.53 11.47
CA GLU A 335 20.69 -10.85 12.11
C GLU A 335 19.32 -11.55 12.03
N GLY A 336 18.24 -10.81 12.30
CA GLY A 336 16.88 -11.34 12.23
C GLY A 336 16.49 -11.73 10.81
N PHE A 337 16.92 -10.97 9.80
CA PHE A 337 16.70 -11.33 8.40
C PHE A 337 17.42 -12.63 8.04
N ARG A 338 18.68 -12.79 8.46
CA ARG A 338 19.48 -14.00 8.18
C ARG A 338 18.85 -15.28 8.76
N ARG A 339 18.19 -15.17 9.91
CA ARG A 339 17.51 -16.32 10.53
C ARG A 339 16.35 -16.83 9.70
N ARG A 340 15.72 -15.99 8.88
CA ARG A 340 14.57 -16.33 8.02
C ARG A 340 14.98 -17.02 6.71
N LEU A 341 16.24 -16.90 6.31
CA LEU A 341 16.74 -17.47 5.05
C LEU A 341 16.81 -19.00 5.14
N LEU A 342 16.23 -19.67 4.15
CA LEU A 342 16.22 -21.14 4.05
C LEU A 342 17.53 -21.68 3.47
N ASN A 343 18.13 -20.95 2.52
CA ASN A 343 19.40 -21.34 1.89
C ASN A 343 20.54 -20.53 2.53
N LYS A 344 21.05 -21.03 3.66
CA LYS A 344 22.24 -20.48 4.31
C LYS A 344 23.48 -21.07 3.62
N LYS A 345 23.81 -20.57 2.43
CA LYS A 345 25.13 -20.81 1.82
C LYS A 345 25.97 -19.55 1.85
#